data_38248ba5ed8cedd485f02bd8a5c1fad5
#
_entry.id   38248ba5ed8cedd485f02bd8a5c1fad5
#
_cell.length_a   1.000
_cell.length_b   1.000
_cell.length_c   1.000
_cell.angle_alpha   90.00
_cell.angle_beta   90.00
_cell.angle_gamma   90.00
#
_symmetry.space_group_name_H-M   'P 1'
#
loop_
_entity.id
_entity.type
_entity.pdbx_description
1 polymer ?
#
loop_
_entity_poly.entity_id
_entity_poly.type
_entity_poly.pdbx_seq_one_letter_code
_entity_poly.pdbx_strand_id
1 'polypeptide(L)'
;MNYLFTSESVSEGHPDKVADQISDAILDEFLSQDPESKVACETFCSTGLVVIGGEVRSDEAYVDVQKVVRGVINRIGYNKAEYMFDGNSCGVLSEIHEQSQDINRGVVRENPDDQGAGDQGMMFGYACKDTEDYMPLPLYLSQIALQVLADIRHNTPELMPYLRPDSKSQFTIEYDESHHPVRVHTIVISTQHDDFVAKGLGNITYSEAVRQFGQDKVDQAMHDKIEADVRNILLPKLKAALNPQTAALFKDNFILHVNPTGKFVIGGPAGDTGLTGRKIIVDTYGGKGAHGGGAFSGKDPSKVDRSAAYAARHIAKNMVAAGVAQEMLVQVAYAIGVARPVSIFVDTYGTGIVPDAEIARKIEELFDLRPAAIIRKFELKNPIYEPTAAYGHFGRKPYTKAVKIGKPGHQTDKLVQFFGWEKLDAVEEIKKAFGI
;
A
#
# COMPACT_ATOMS: atom_id res chain seq x y z
N MET A 1 -12.87 29.64 7.28
CA MET A 1 -13.87 28.81 6.52
C MET A 1 -13.43 27.37 6.51
N ASN A 2 -14.36 26.43 6.73
CA ASN A 2 -14.03 25.02 6.58
C ASN A 2 -13.74 24.68 5.11
N TYR A 3 -12.92 23.67 4.87
CA TYR A 3 -12.62 23.15 3.53
C TYR A 3 -12.75 21.63 3.48
N LEU A 4 -12.86 21.10 2.26
CA LEU A 4 -12.96 19.66 2.02
C LEU A 4 -11.65 19.13 1.42
N PHE A 5 -11.17 17.98 1.91
CA PHE A 5 -10.07 17.24 1.32
C PHE A 5 -10.45 15.78 1.13
N THR A 6 -10.05 15.21 0.00
CA THR A 6 -10.44 13.86 -0.42
C THR A 6 -9.21 13.01 -0.72
N SER A 7 -9.24 11.77 -0.25
CA SER A 7 -8.33 10.71 -0.69
C SER A 7 -9.10 9.45 -1.04
N GLU A 8 -8.45 8.59 -1.81
CA GLU A 8 -8.99 7.29 -2.21
C GLU A 8 -8.04 6.16 -1.90
N SER A 9 -8.53 4.94 -1.90
CA SER A 9 -7.75 3.73 -1.86
C SER A 9 -8.38 2.64 -2.73
N VAL A 10 -7.60 1.60 -3.03
CA VAL A 10 -8.03 0.43 -3.79
C VAL A 10 -7.68 -0.85 -3.02
N SER A 11 -8.48 -1.91 -3.22
CA SER A 11 -8.30 -3.19 -2.54
C SER A 11 -7.11 -3.99 -3.10
N GLU A 12 -6.79 -5.07 -2.41
CA GLU A 12 -5.80 -6.07 -2.86
C GLU A 12 -6.17 -6.69 -4.23
N GLY A 13 -7.46 -6.72 -4.58
CA GLY A 13 -7.95 -7.25 -5.85
C GLY A 13 -7.98 -6.24 -7.00
N HIS A 14 -7.68 -4.97 -6.76
CA HIS A 14 -7.54 -3.99 -7.84
C HIS A 14 -6.39 -4.40 -8.79
N PRO A 15 -6.54 -4.27 -10.13
CA PRO A 15 -5.54 -4.77 -11.09
C PRO A 15 -4.11 -4.30 -10.81
N ASP A 16 -3.93 -3.01 -10.53
CA ASP A 16 -2.60 -2.47 -10.22
C ASP A 16 -2.04 -3.03 -8.89
N LYS A 17 -2.89 -3.30 -7.89
CA LYS A 17 -2.45 -3.91 -6.63
C LYS A 17 -2.22 -5.41 -6.74
N VAL A 18 -2.88 -6.10 -7.65
CA VAL A 18 -2.53 -7.47 -8.04
C VAL A 18 -1.11 -7.50 -8.62
N ALA A 19 -0.81 -6.57 -9.53
CA ALA A 19 0.53 -6.46 -10.12
C ALA A 19 1.61 -6.14 -9.07
N ASP A 20 1.36 -5.19 -8.17
CA ASP A 20 2.28 -4.83 -7.09
C ASP A 20 2.55 -6.02 -6.15
N GLN A 21 1.51 -6.75 -5.73
CA GLN A 21 1.65 -7.92 -4.87
C GLN A 21 2.43 -9.06 -5.53
N ILE A 22 2.24 -9.29 -6.82
CA ILE A 22 3.02 -10.27 -7.57
C ILE A 22 4.50 -9.88 -7.62
N SER A 23 4.79 -8.62 -7.94
CA SER A 23 6.17 -8.12 -8.01
C SER A 23 6.89 -8.20 -6.65
N ASP A 24 6.22 -7.85 -5.56
CA ASP A 24 6.79 -7.95 -4.21
C ASP A 24 6.90 -9.39 -3.70
N ALA A 25 5.98 -10.28 -4.07
CA ALA A 25 6.11 -11.70 -3.74
C ALA A 25 7.30 -12.36 -4.45
N ILE A 26 7.58 -11.98 -5.70
CA ILE A 26 8.77 -12.44 -6.43
C ILE A 26 10.04 -11.91 -5.74
N LEU A 27 10.06 -10.64 -5.35
CA LEU A 27 11.17 -10.04 -4.60
C LEU A 27 11.40 -10.79 -3.29
N ASP A 28 10.35 -11.05 -2.51
CA ASP A 28 10.45 -11.75 -1.23
C ASP A 28 10.97 -13.18 -1.40
N GLU A 29 10.56 -13.88 -2.46
CA GLU A 29 11.06 -15.23 -2.74
C GLU A 29 12.57 -15.24 -3.05
N PHE A 30 13.08 -14.24 -3.82
CA PHE A 30 14.51 -14.07 -4.03
C PHE A 30 15.26 -13.76 -2.73
N LEU A 31 14.80 -12.79 -1.95
CA LEU A 31 15.43 -12.37 -0.70
C LEU A 31 15.38 -13.46 0.37
N SER A 32 14.38 -14.30 0.35
CA SER A 32 14.28 -15.44 1.28
C SER A 32 15.39 -16.45 1.10
N GLN A 33 15.88 -16.61 -0.14
CA GLN A 33 16.94 -17.57 -0.50
C GLN A 33 18.33 -16.94 -0.55
N ASP A 34 18.41 -15.68 -1.00
CA ASP A 34 19.65 -14.90 -1.11
C ASP A 34 19.38 -13.42 -0.76
N PRO A 35 19.74 -12.98 0.47
CA PRO A 35 19.54 -11.60 0.94
C PRO A 35 20.33 -10.55 0.13
N GLU A 36 21.31 -10.95 -0.68
CA GLU A 36 22.08 -10.05 -1.53
C GLU A 36 21.48 -9.90 -2.94
N SER A 37 20.39 -10.59 -3.22
CA SER A 37 19.69 -10.49 -4.52
C SER A 37 19.38 -9.05 -4.88
N LYS A 38 19.61 -8.73 -6.16
CA LYS A 38 19.21 -7.47 -6.78
C LYS A 38 18.02 -7.75 -7.67
N VAL A 39 16.91 -7.08 -7.41
CA VAL A 39 15.64 -7.33 -8.08
C VAL A 39 15.02 -6.00 -8.50
N ALA A 40 14.65 -5.92 -9.76
CA ALA A 40 13.78 -4.90 -10.32
C ALA A 40 12.75 -5.63 -11.18
N CYS A 41 11.61 -5.96 -10.60
CA CYS A 41 10.59 -6.80 -11.22
C CYS A 41 9.29 -6.03 -11.37
N GLU A 42 8.76 -5.97 -12.58
CA GLU A 42 7.51 -5.33 -12.91
C GLU A 42 6.52 -6.36 -13.47
N THR A 43 5.25 -6.17 -13.13
CA THR A 43 4.16 -7.06 -13.53
C THR A 43 3.12 -6.28 -14.31
N PHE A 44 2.70 -6.86 -15.42
CA PHE A 44 1.51 -6.49 -16.17
C PHE A 44 0.47 -7.60 -16.00
N CYS A 45 -0.77 -7.24 -15.69
CA CYS A 45 -1.87 -8.20 -15.64
C CYS A 45 -3.10 -7.68 -16.41
N SER A 46 -3.78 -8.59 -17.10
CA SER A 46 -4.99 -8.32 -17.89
C SER A 46 -5.83 -9.58 -17.96
N THR A 47 -6.93 -9.57 -18.73
CA THR A 47 -7.82 -10.72 -18.89
C THR A 47 -7.05 -12.00 -19.19
N GLY A 48 -7.05 -12.95 -18.25
CA GLY A 48 -6.43 -14.28 -18.40
C GLY A 48 -4.91 -14.29 -18.61
N LEU A 49 -4.20 -13.17 -18.37
CA LEU A 49 -2.77 -13.06 -18.66
C LEU A 49 -2.03 -12.29 -17.57
N VAL A 50 -0.85 -12.80 -17.21
CA VAL A 50 0.18 -12.09 -16.42
C VAL A 50 1.49 -12.12 -17.20
N VAL A 51 2.13 -10.97 -17.34
CA VAL A 51 3.47 -10.83 -17.91
C VAL A 51 4.37 -10.21 -16.85
N ILE A 52 5.52 -10.82 -16.62
CA ILE A 52 6.52 -10.35 -15.68
C ILE A 52 7.77 -10.02 -16.46
N GLY A 53 8.27 -8.82 -16.31
CA GLY A 53 9.51 -8.36 -16.90
C GLY A 53 10.42 -7.77 -15.84
N GLY A 54 11.69 -7.60 -16.19
CA GLY A 54 12.65 -6.93 -15.33
C GLY A 54 13.98 -7.63 -15.24
N GLU A 55 14.77 -7.19 -14.27
CA GLU A 55 16.15 -7.60 -14.09
C GLU A 55 16.36 -8.20 -12.71
N VAL A 56 17.04 -9.35 -12.66
CA VAL A 56 17.40 -9.99 -11.41
C VAL A 56 18.87 -10.41 -11.45
N ARG A 57 19.56 -10.19 -10.33
CA ARG A 57 20.86 -10.80 -10.05
C ARG A 57 20.80 -11.48 -8.69
N SER A 58 21.02 -12.77 -8.70
CA SER A 58 21.15 -13.58 -7.49
C SER A 58 22.15 -14.69 -7.77
N ASP A 59 23.03 -14.95 -6.82
CA ASP A 59 24.06 -15.98 -6.98
C ASP A 59 23.53 -17.36 -6.59
N GLU A 60 22.49 -17.41 -5.75
CA GLU A 60 22.05 -18.66 -5.12
C GLU A 60 20.57 -18.98 -5.23
N ALA A 61 19.71 -17.99 -5.51
CA ALA A 61 18.27 -18.21 -5.48
C ALA A 61 17.75 -18.86 -6.78
N TYR A 62 16.85 -19.81 -6.62
CA TYR A 62 16.01 -20.35 -7.67
C TYR A 62 14.54 -20.05 -7.35
N VAL A 63 13.87 -19.30 -8.21
CA VAL A 63 12.48 -18.91 -8.02
C VAL A 63 11.59 -19.47 -9.12
N ASP A 64 10.61 -20.29 -8.72
CA ASP A 64 9.52 -20.70 -9.60
C ASP A 64 8.49 -19.58 -9.71
N VAL A 65 8.73 -18.66 -10.65
CA VAL A 65 7.91 -17.47 -10.88
C VAL A 65 6.43 -17.83 -11.10
N GLN A 66 6.14 -18.89 -11.85
CA GLN A 66 4.75 -19.30 -12.09
C GLN A 66 4.04 -19.71 -10.80
N LYS A 67 4.73 -20.45 -9.94
CA LYS A 67 4.17 -20.88 -8.65
C LYS A 67 3.89 -19.65 -7.75
N VAL A 68 4.82 -18.70 -7.68
CA VAL A 68 4.63 -17.46 -6.91
C VAL A 68 3.43 -16.69 -7.41
N VAL A 69 3.36 -16.40 -8.71
CA VAL A 69 2.26 -15.66 -9.34
C VAL A 69 0.90 -16.29 -9.05
N ARG A 70 0.77 -17.60 -9.29
CA ARG A 70 -0.48 -18.34 -9.05
C ARG A 70 -0.86 -18.34 -7.57
N GLY A 71 0.11 -18.45 -6.68
CA GLY A 71 -0.09 -18.36 -5.23
C GLY A 71 -0.69 -17.02 -4.81
N VAL A 72 -0.15 -15.91 -5.31
CA VAL A 72 -0.65 -14.54 -5.05
C VAL A 72 -2.08 -14.37 -5.57
N ILE A 73 -2.34 -14.72 -6.83
CA ILE A 73 -3.66 -14.56 -7.45
C ILE A 73 -4.73 -15.36 -6.69
N ASN A 74 -4.43 -16.61 -6.32
CA ASN A 74 -5.35 -17.45 -5.57
C ASN A 74 -5.59 -16.92 -4.14
N ARG A 75 -4.55 -16.43 -3.47
CA ARG A 75 -4.65 -15.82 -2.13
C ARG A 75 -5.53 -14.57 -2.14
N ILE A 76 -5.42 -13.71 -3.15
CA ILE A 76 -6.27 -12.54 -3.34
C ILE A 76 -7.75 -12.96 -3.51
N GLY A 77 -8.00 -14.14 -4.05
CA GLY A 77 -9.34 -14.70 -4.23
C GLY A 77 -9.80 -14.77 -5.69
N TYR A 78 -8.91 -14.54 -6.65
CA TYR A 78 -9.18 -14.83 -8.05
C TYR A 78 -8.91 -16.32 -8.33
N ASN A 79 -9.87 -17.16 -7.96
CA ASN A 79 -9.77 -18.61 -7.98
C ASN A 79 -10.94 -19.30 -8.71
N LYS A 80 -11.73 -18.53 -9.47
CA LYS A 80 -12.87 -19.03 -10.25
C LYS A 80 -12.75 -18.56 -11.70
N ALA A 81 -12.95 -19.49 -12.64
CA ALA A 81 -12.88 -19.22 -14.08
C ALA A 81 -13.85 -18.14 -14.55
N GLU A 82 -15.01 -18.02 -13.88
CA GLU A 82 -16.04 -17.00 -14.17
C GLU A 82 -15.57 -15.56 -13.94
N TYR A 83 -14.45 -15.37 -13.23
CA TYR A 83 -13.82 -14.06 -13.06
C TYR A 83 -12.99 -13.63 -14.27
N MET A 84 -12.82 -14.54 -15.28
CA MET A 84 -12.00 -14.33 -16.49
C MET A 84 -10.52 -13.97 -16.19
N PHE A 85 -10.13 -14.14 -14.95
CA PHE A 85 -8.78 -14.03 -14.43
C PHE A 85 -8.71 -14.88 -13.16
N ASP A 86 -7.98 -16.00 -13.21
CA ASP A 86 -7.83 -16.87 -12.04
C ASP A 86 -6.43 -17.51 -12.00
N GLY A 87 -5.95 -17.78 -10.79
CA GLY A 87 -4.61 -18.27 -10.55
C GLY A 87 -4.30 -19.65 -11.13
N ASN A 88 -5.32 -20.46 -11.46
CA ASN A 88 -5.13 -21.83 -11.95
C ASN A 88 -5.05 -21.88 -13.48
N SER A 89 -5.73 -20.96 -14.19
CA SER A 89 -5.89 -21.03 -15.64
C SER A 89 -5.25 -19.86 -16.41
N CYS A 90 -4.91 -18.74 -15.76
CA CYS A 90 -4.28 -17.61 -16.45
C CYS A 90 -2.92 -17.99 -17.06
N GLY A 91 -2.62 -17.43 -18.23
CA GLY A 91 -1.27 -17.48 -18.83
C GLY A 91 -0.29 -16.70 -17.97
N VAL A 92 0.91 -17.23 -17.75
CA VAL A 92 2.01 -16.53 -17.06
C VAL A 92 3.22 -16.56 -17.98
N LEU A 93 3.65 -15.38 -18.41
CA LEU A 93 4.85 -15.16 -19.21
C LEU A 93 5.90 -14.49 -18.34
N SER A 94 7.14 -14.96 -18.40
CA SER A 94 8.26 -14.37 -17.68
C SER A 94 9.36 -13.98 -18.63
N GLU A 95 9.74 -12.70 -18.60
CA GLU A 95 10.85 -12.10 -19.35
C GLU A 95 11.79 -11.44 -18.33
N ILE A 96 12.20 -12.21 -17.31
CA ILE A 96 13.21 -11.79 -16.34
C ILE A 96 14.58 -12.16 -16.93
N HIS A 97 15.47 -11.18 -17.00
CA HIS A 97 16.84 -11.35 -17.47
C HIS A 97 17.87 -10.92 -16.41
N GLU A 98 19.13 -11.22 -16.66
CA GLU A 98 20.22 -10.87 -15.75
C GLU A 98 20.50 -9.37 -15.75
N GLN A 99 20.71 -8.78 -14.57
CA GLN A 99 21.02 -7.35 -14.43
C GLN A 99 22.34 -6.98 -15.11
N SER A 100 22.37 -5.83 -15.82
CA SER A 100 23.56 -5.29 -16.46
C SER A 100 24.72 -5.09 -15.47
N GLN A 101 25.93 -5.51 -15.85
CA GLN A 101 27.14 -5.36 -15.04
C GLN A 101 27.60 -3.90 -14.89
N ASP A 102 27.20 -3.00 -15.80
CA ASP A 102 27.63 -1.60 -15.79
C ASP A 102 27.05 -0.80 -14.61
N ILE A 103 25.79 -1.07 -14.26
CA ILE A 103 25.13 -0.44 -13.10
C ILE A 103 25.85 -0.83 -11.79
N ASN A 104 26.32 -2.05 -11.71
CA ASN A 104 26.97 -2.58 -10.51
C ASN A 104 28.31 -1.89 -10.20
N ARG A 105 29.09 -1.50 -11.23
CA ARG A 105 30.41 -0.83 -11.05
C ARG A 105 30.30 0.55 -10.41
N GLY A 106 29.19 1.27 -10.62
CA GLY A 106 28.96 2.61 -10.07
C GLY A 106 28.50 2.61 -8.61
N VAL A 107 27.91 1.50 -8.14
CA VAL A 107 27.20 1.40 -6.86
C VAL A 107 28.02 0.66 -5.79
N VAL A 108 28.68 -0.44 -6.15
CA VAL A 108 29.46 -1.26 -5.20
C VAL A 108 30.79 -0.60 -4.88
N ARG A 109 31.12 -0.52 -3.58
CA ARG A 109 32.37 0.01 -3.05
C ARG A 109 33.09 -1.04 -2.20
N GLU A 110 34.39 -0.90 -2.00
CA GLU A 110 35.18 -1.78 -1.12
C GLU A 110 34.65 -1.77 0.31
N ASN A 111 34.30 -0.58 0.82
CA ASN A 111 33.59 -0.45 2.08
C ASN A 111 32.07 -0.46 1.82
N PRO A 112 31.33 -1.44 2.32
CA PRO A 112 29.87 -1.52 2.15
C PRO A 112 29.09 -0.29 2.65
N ASP A 113 29.63 0.41 3.65
CA ASP A 113 29.00 1.63 4.18
C ASP A 113 29.07 2.84 3.21
N ASP A 114 29.96 2.79 2.23
CA ASP A 114 30.12 3.79 1.19
C ASP A 114 29.40 3.42 -0.12
N GLN A 115 28.58 2.37 -0.09
CA GLN A 115 27.73 2.00 -1.21
C GLN A 115 26.93 3.21 -1.68
N GLY A 116 27.06 3.58 -2.95
CA GLY A 116 26.35 4.68 -3.56
C GLY A 116 24.87 4.35 -3.78
N ALA A 117 24.06 5.39 -3.95
CA ALA A 117 22.67 5.23 -4.37
C ALA A 117 22.59 4.53 -5.73
N GLY A 118 21.69 3.57 -5.87
CA GLY A 118 21.50 2.80 -7.11
C GLY A 118 20.89 3.60 -8.26
N ASP A 119 20.33 4.77 -7.95
CA ASP A 119 19.78 5.70 -8.93
C ASP A 119 19.79 7.13 -8.36
N GLN A 120 19.56 8.09 -9.23
CA GLN A 120 19.20 9.45 -8.84
C GLN A 120 17.71 9.51 -8.47
N GLY A 121 17.32 10.46 -7.64
CA GLY A 121 15.89 10.68 -7.35
C GLY A 121 15.67 11.57 -6.14
N MET A 122 14.41 11.91 -5.93
CA MET A 122 13.91 12.59 -4.75
C MET A 122 12.82 11.74 -4.11
N MET A 123 12.93 11.53 -2.80
CA MET A 123 11.98 10.72 -2.02
C MET A 123 11.38 11.58 -0.93
N PHE A 124 10.13 11.31 -0.59
CA PHE A 124 9.37 12.10 0.36
C PHE A 124 8.89 11.26 1.52
N GLY A 125 8.97 11.84 2.70
CA GLY A 125 8.30 11.39 3.91
C GLY A 125 7.30 12.45 4.35
N TYR A 126 6.15 12.01 4.85
CA TYR A 126 5.13 12.90 5.39
C TYR A 126 4.52 12.31 6.66
N ALA A 127 4.13 13.17 7.58
CA ALA A 127 3.37 12.82 8.76
C ALA A 127 2.51 14.00 9.23
N CYS A 128 1.34 13.73 9.78
CA CYS A 128 0.46 14.73 10.40
C CYS A 128 -0.26 14.12 11.61
N LYS A 129 -0.86 14.96 12.43
CA LYS A 129 -1.60 14.52 13.65
C LYS A 129 -3.08 14.20 13.40
N ASP A 130 -3.50 13.94 12.17
CA ASP A 130 -4.88 13.58 11.87
C ASP A 130 -5.30 12.26 12.50
N THR A 131 -4.37 11.29 12.59
CA THR A 131 -4.58 9.95 13.12
C THR A 131 -3.49 9.54 14.11
N GLU A 132 -3.75 8.49 14.90
CA GLU A 132 -2.76 7.93 15.84
C GLU A 132 -1.52 7.36 15.14
N ASP A 133 -1.66 6.95 13.88
CA ASP A 133 -0.56 6.45 13.04
C ASP A 133 0.14 7.57 12.25
N TYR A 134 -0.22 8.84 12.50
CA TYR A 134 0.35 10.02 11.84
C TYR A 134 0.14 10.02 10.33
N MET A 135 -1.03 9.56 9.88
CA MET A 135 -1.44 9.54 8.48
C MET A 135 -2.58 10.51 8.20
N PRO A 136 -2.70 11.01 6.95
CA PRO A 136 -3.86 11.80 6.53
C PRO A 136 -5.16 11.00 6.71
N LEU A 137 -6.12 11.58 7.42
CA LEU A 137 -7.36 10.90 7.79
C LEU A 137 -8.16 10.34 6.60
N PRO A 138 -8.36 11.06 5.47
CA PRO A 138 -9.15 10.52 4.36
C PRO A 138 -8.51 9.30 3.70
N LEU A 139 -7.18 9.25 3.57
CA LEU A 139 -6.49 8.05 3.08
C LEU A 139 -6.59 6.90 4.10
N TYR A 140 -6.35 7.18 5.37
CA TYR A 140 -6.44 6.19 6.45
C TYR A 140 -7.81 5.51 6.46
N LEU A 141 -8.90 6.29 6.44
CA LEU A 141 -10.26 5.76 6.39
C LEU A 141 -10.52 4.95 5.12
N SER A 142 -10.02 5.42 3.97
CA SER A 142 -10.15 4.70 2.70
C SER A 142 -9.48 3.33 2.74
N GLN A 143 -8.28 3.23 3.32
CA GLN A 143 -7.56 1.98 3.48
C GLN A 143 -8.24 1.03 4.46
N ILE A 144 -8.63 1.52 5.65
CA ILE A 144 -9.28 0.68 6.67
C ILE A 144 -10.63 0.16 6.17
N ALA A 145 -11.42 0.97 5.44
CA ALA A 145 -12.69 0.53 4.87
C ALA A 145 -12.52 -0.69 3.94
N LEU A 146 -11.48 -0.68 3.11
CA LEU A 146 -11.18 -1.79 2.20
C LEU A 146 -10.55 -3.00 2.91
N GLN A 147 -9.77 -2.78 3.96
CA GLN A 147 -9.29 -3.88 4.81
C GLN A 147 -10.45 -4.60 5.51
N VAL A 148 -11.42 -3.84 6.04
CA VAL A 148 -12.65 -4.42 6.64
C VAL A 148 -13.47 -5.17 5.59
N LEU A 149 -13.59 -4.64 4.37
CA LEU A 149 -14.30 -5.32 3.29
C LEU A 149 -13.61 -6.62 2.88
N ALA A 150 -12.27 -6.61 2.80
CA ALA A 150 -11.48 -7.82 2.54
C ALA A 150 -11.60 -8.84 3.68
N ASP A 151 -11.60 -8.39 4.94
CA ASP A 151 -11.81 -9.26 6.10
C ASP A 151 -13.19 -9.95 6.04
N ILE A 152 -14.25 -9.21 5.68
CA ILE A 152 -15.58 -9.81 5.46
C ILE A 152 -15.48 -10.88 4.38
N ARG A 153 -14.87 -10.61 3.25
CA ARG A 153 -14.76 -11.54 2.12
C ARG A 153 -13.96 -12.81 2.47
N HIS A 154 -12.88 -12.68 3.22
CA HIS A 154 -12.00 -13.80 3.57
C HIS A 154 -12.47 -14.58 4.79
N ASN A 155 -12.93 -13.91 5.84
CA ASN A 155 -13.12 -14.51 7.15
C ASN A 155 -14.58 -14.67 7.58
N THR A 156 -15.50 -13.87 7.03
CA THR A 156 -16.94 -13.92 7.33
C THR A 156 -17.80 -13.75 6.04
N PRO A 157 -17.54 -14.58 5.00
CA PRO A 157 -18.18 -14.40 3.69
C PRO A 157 -19.71 -14.54 3.73
N GLU A 158 -20.27 -15.19 4.74
CA GLU A 158 -21.71 -15.32 4.93
C GLU A 158 -22.43 -13.98 5.15
N LEU A 159 -21.70 -12.94 5.58
CA LEU A 159 -22.25 -11.60 5.80
C LEU A 159 -22.56 -10.89 4.47
N MET A 160 -21.66 -11.02 3.49
CA MET A 160 -21.79 -10.43 2.15
C MET A 160 -21.24 -11.42 1.10
N PRO A 161 -21.96 -12.53 0.83
CA PRO A 161 -21.44 -13.68 0.07
C PRO A 161 -21.16 -13.41 -1.40
N TYR A 162 -21.63 -12.29 -1.92
CA TYR A 162 -21.47 -11.88 -3.30
C TYR A 162 -20.18 -11.07 -3.56
N LEU A 163 -19.39 -10.75 -2.53
CA LEU A 163 -18.18 -9.92 -2.69
C LEU A 163 -17.12 -10.63 -3.55
N ARG A 164 -16.59 -9.87 -4.52
CA ARG A 164 -15.40 -10.22 -5.31
C ARG A 164 -14.19 -9.39 -4.88
N PRO A 165 -12.97 -9.74 -5.34
CA PRO A 165 -11.74 -9.13 -4.80
C PRO A 165 -11.55 -7.65 -5.09
N ASP A 166 -12.04 -7.12 -6.23
CA ASP A 166 -11.81 -5.72 -6.62
C ASP A 166 -12.75 -4.77 -5.90
N SER A 167 -12.19 -3.71 -5.36
CA SER A 167 -12.99 -2.62 -4.78
C SER A 167 -12.17 -1.33 -4.65
N LYS A 168 -12.90 -0.21 -4.56
CA LYS A 168 -12.35 1.14 -4.35
C LYS A 168 -13.13 1.84 -3.26
N SER A 169 -12.45 2.70 -2.52
CA SER A 169 -13.06 3.59 -1.53
C SER A 169 -12.53 5.00 -1.69
N GLN A 170 -13.35 5.97 -1.35
CA GLN A 170 -12.98 7.38 -1.31
C GLN A 170 -13.65 8.03 -0.12
N PHE A 171 -12.87 8.79 0.67
CA PHE A 171 -13.37 9.56 1.78
C PHE A 171 -13.06 11.03 1.58
N THR A 172 -14.08 11.87 1.77
CA THR A 172 -13.96 13.33 1.83
C THR A 172 -14.17 13.75 3.27
N ILE A 173 -13.21 14.47 3.82
CA ILE A 173 -13.22 14.97 5.20
C ILE A 173 -13.37 16.49 5.16
N GLU A 174 -14.21 17.02 6.04
CA GLU A 174 -14.29 18.44 6.30
C GLU A 174 -13.31 18.82 7.40
N TYR A 175 -12.47 19.82 7.12
CA TYR A 175 -11.46 20.39 8.01
C TYR A 175 -11.82 21.82 8.39
N ASP A 176 -11.45 22.26 9.59
CA ASP A 176 -11.50 23.64 10.00
C ASP A 176 -10.30 24.47 9.47
N GLU A 177 -10.28 25.76 9.81
CA GLU A 177 -9.20 26.69 9.41
C GLU A 177 -7.84 26.33 10.02
N SER A 178 -7.83 25.56 11.10
CA SER A 178 -6.63 25.08 11.80
C SER A 178 -6.20 23.70 11.33
N HIS A 179 -6.76 23.23 10.21
CA HIS A 179 -6.50 21.91 9.62
C HIS A 179 -6.87 20.71 10.50
N HIS A 180 -7.83 20.88 11.46
CA HIS A 180 -8.34 19.77 12.22
C HIS A 180 -9.56 19.13 11.53
N PRO A 181 -9.67 17.79 11.50
CA PRO A 181 -10.82 17.10 10.93
C PRO A 181 -12.08 17.34 11.79
N VAL A 182 -13.18 17.79 11.15
CA VAL A 182 -14.45 18.14 11.79
C VAL A 182 -15.49 17.04 11.65
N ARG A 183 -15.57 16.42 10.46
CA ARG A 183 -16.48 15.31 10.16
C ARG A 183 -16.13 14.58 8.86
N VAL A 184 -16.62 13.38 8.74
CA VAL A 184 -16.73 12.70 7.45
C VAL A 184 -17.84 13.37 6.65
N HIS A 185 -17.53 13.89 5.47
CA HIS A 185 -18.48 14.58 4.59
C HIS A 185 -19.09 13.63 3.56
N THR A 186 -18.27 12.89 2.81
CA THR A 186 -18.72 11.97 1.76
C THR A 186 -17.92 10.67 1.81
N ILE A 187 -18.61 9.56 1.58
CA ILE A 187 -18.04 8.22 1.46
C ILE A 187 -18.48 7.65 0.12
N VAL A 188 -17.53 7.14 -0.67
CA VAL A 188 -17.79 6.36 -1.87
C VAL A 188 -17.21 4.96 -1.68
N ILE A 189 -18.03 3.93 -1.87
CA ILE A 189 -17.60 2.52 -1.88
C ILE A 189 -18.03 1.92 -3.21
N SER A 190 -17.06 1.44 -3.99
CA SER A 190 -17.31 0.66 -5.20
C SER A 190 -16.74 -0.72 -5.01
N THR A 191 -17.57 -1.76 -4.99
CA THR A 191 -17.15 -3.14 -4.79
C THR A 191 -17.62 -4.05 -5.90
N GLN A 192 -16.72 -4.86 -6.42
CA GLN A 192 -17.03 -5.93 -7.36
C GLN A 192 -17.87 -7.01 -6.65
N HIS A 193 -18.85 -7.55 -7.36
CA HIS A 193 -19.78 -8.53 -6.81
C HIS A 193 -20.21 -9.58 -7.85
N ASP A 194 -20.69 -10.71 -7.38
CA ASP A 194 -21.36 -11.71 -8.22
C ASP A 194 -22.71 -11.17 -8.75
N ASP A 195 -23.19 -11.71 -9.88
CA ASP A 195 -24.60 -11.65 -10.22
C ASP A 195 -25.38 -12.48 -9.21
N PHE A 196 -26.30 -11.89 -8.47
CA PHE A 196 -27.14 -12.58 -7.50
C PHE A 196 -28.58 -12.06 -7.50
N VAL A 197 -29.49 -12.86 -6.99
CA VAL A 197 -30.88 -12.49 -6.84
C VAL A 197 -31.16 -12.07 -5.40
N ALA A 198 -31.64 -10.84 -5.20
CA ALA A 198 -32.01 -10.37 -3.87
C ALA A 198 -33.21 -11.19 -3.33
N LYS A 199 -33.24 -11.47 -2.01
CA LYS A 199 -34.22 -12.34 -1.35
C LYS A 199 -35.70 -12.04 -1.71
N GLY A 200 -36.04 -10.78 -2.01
CA GLY A 200 -37.40 -10.36 -2.38
C GLY A 200 -37.90 -10.85 -3.75
N LEU A 201 -37.01 -11.37 -4.60
CA LEU A 201 -37.32 -11.84 -5.95
C LEU A 201 -37.40 -13.37 -6.06
N GLY A 202 -37.27 -14.10 -4.96
CA GLY A 202 -37.37 -15.56 -4.90
C GLY A 202 -36.05 -16.30 -4.93
N ASN A 203 -36.10 -17.62 -4.78
CA ASN A 203 -34.94 -18.50 -4.82
C ASN A 203 -34.81 -19.12 -6.21
N ILE A 204 -34.46 -18.30 -7.18
CA ILE A 204 -34.30 -18.63 -8.60
C ILE A 204 -32.92 -18.17 -9.09
N THR A 205 -32.47 -18.65 -10.24
CA THR A 205 -31.22 -18.19 -10.85
C THR A 205 -31.33 -16.73 -11.34
N TYR A 206 -30.23 -16.04 -11.47
CA TYR A 206 -30.20 -14.67 -12.00
C TYR A 206 -30.85 -14.58 -13.39
N SER A 207 -30.57 -15.53 -14.29
CA SER A 207 -31.17 -15.56 -15.63
C SER A 207 -32.69 -15.79 -15.60
N GLU A 208 -33.17 -16.56 -14.65
CA GLU A 208 -34.65 -16.75 -14.45
C GLU A 208 -35.27 -15.49 -13.88
N ALA A 209 -34.64 -14.85 -12.90
CA ALA A 209 -35.10 -13.58 -12.33
C ALA A 209 -35.22 -12.50 -13.42
N VAL A 210 -34.18 -12.36 -14.25
CA VAL A 210 -34.18 -11.40 -15.37
C VAL A 210 -35.31 -11.69 -16.35
N ARG A 211 -35.57 -12.95 -16.72
CA ARG A 211 -36.69 -13.33 -17.60
C ARG A 211 -38.06 -13.02 -16.99
N GLN A 212 -38.19 -13.21 -15.67
CA GLN A 212 -39.46 -13.05 -14.96
C GLN A 212 -39.75 -11.59 -14.58
N PHE A 213 -38.77 -10.81 -14.17
CA PHE A 213 -38.96 -9.49 -13.58
C PHE A 213 -38.36 -8.35 -14.41
N GLY A 214 -37.54 -8.66 -15.42
CA GLY A 214 -36.79 -7.69 -16.22
C GLY A 214 -35.42 -7.34 -15.60
N GLN A 215 -34.45 -7.02 -16.45
CA GLN A 215 -33.04 -6.73 -16.09
C GLN A 215 -32.98 -5.59 -15.06
N ASP A 216 -33.58 -4.46 -15.35
CA ASP A 216 -33.46 -3.24 -14.50
C ASP A 216 -33.98 -3.49 -13.07
N LYS A 217 -35.05 -4.25 -12.92
CA LYS A 217 -35.63 -4.55 -11.60
C LYS A 217 -34.74 -5.49 -10.79
N VAL A 218 -34.10 -6.47 -11.44
CA VAL A 218 -33.19 -7.41 -10.78
C VAL A 218 -31.92 -6.69 -10.37
N ASP A 219 -31.33 -5.88 -11.25
CA ASP A 219 -30.12 -5.12 -10.98
C ASP A 219 -30.36 -4.05 -9.90
N GLN A 220 -31.50 -3.37 -9.89
CA GLN A 220 -31.85 -2.41 -8.84
C GLN A 220 -31.99 -3.10 -7.48
N ALA A 221 -32.70 -4.23 -7.41
CA ALA A 221 -32.84 -4.98 -6.14
C ALA A 221 -31.50 -5.51 -5.62
N MET A 222 -30.58 -5.89 -6.50
CA MET A 222 -29.22 -6.28 -6.18
C MET A 222 -28.42 -5.09 -5.63
N HIS A 223 -28.49 -3.93 -6.30
CA HIS A 223 -27.85 -2.70 -5.87
C HIS A 223 -28.37 -2.24 -4.50
N ASP A 224 -29.70 -2.23 -4.29
CA ASP A 224 -30.31 -1.85 -3.00
C ASP A 224 -29.81 -2.75 -1.86
N LYS A 225 -29.62 -4.06 -2.14
CA LYS A 225 -29.06 -5.00 -1.16
C LYS A 225 -27.59 -4.67 -0.83
N ILE A 226 -26.78 -4.37 -1.82
CA ILE A 226 -25.37 -4.00 -1.62
C ILE A 226 -25.28 -2.70 -0.80
N GLU A 227 -26.07 -1.68 -1.15
CA GLU A 227 -26.10 -0.42 -0.39
C GLU A 227 -26.53 -0.65 1.06
N ALA A 228 -27.58 -1.45 1.29
CA ALA A 228 -28.03 -1.78 2.63
C ALA A 228 -26.95 -2.51 3.45
N ASP A 229 -26.20 -3.42 2.84
CA ASP A 229 -25.13 -4.15 3.52
C ASP A 229 -23.91 -3.25 3.81
N VAL A 230 -23.56 -2.34 2.91
CA VAL A 230 -22.55 -1.32 3.20
C VAL A 230 -22.97 -0.48 4.40
N ARG A 231 -24.22 -0.01 4.48
CA ARG A 231 -24.74 0.78 5.61
C ARG A 231 -24.79 0.01 6.92
N ASN A 232 -25.24 -1.26 6.88
CA ASN A 232 -25.60 -2.03 8.07
C ASN A 232 -24.52 -3.01 8.53
N ILE A 233 -23.54 -3.34 7.66
CA ILE A 233 -22.46 -4.29 7.96
C ILE A 233 -21.09 -3.59 7.86
N LEU A 234 -20.74 -3.04 6.69
CA LEU A 234 -19.41 -2.47 6.47
C LEU A 234 -19.16 -1.25 7.36
N LEU A 235 -20.05 -0.24 7.34
CA LEU A 235 -19.83 0.99 8.11
C LEU A 235 -19.80 0.77 9.63
N PRO A 236 -20.66 -0.06 10.25
CA PRO A 236 -20.53 -0.40 11.66
C PRO A 236 -19.20 -1.11 12.00
N LYS A 237 -18.77 -2.08 11.18
CA LYS A 237 -17.47 -2.76 11.37
C LYS A 237 -16.31 -1.80 11.20
N LEU A 238 -16.37 -0.89 10.21
CA LEU A 238 -15.38 0.18 10.03
C LEU A 238 -15.29 1.06 11.29
N LYS A 239 -16.40 1.57 11.78
CA LYS A 239 -16.42 2.39 13.01
C LYS A 239 -15.86 1.65 14.22
N ALA A 240 -16.15 0.35 14.34
CA ALA A 240 -15.63 -0.49 15.43
C ALA A 240 -14.11 -0.74 15.34
N ALA A 241 -13.52 -0.65 14.16
CA ALA A 241 -12.08 -0.77 13.93
C ALA A 241 -11.30 0.53 14.21
N LEU A 242 -12.00 1.66 14.38
CA LEU A 242 -11.41 2.98 14.61
C LEU A 242 -11.34 3.31 16.11
N ASN A 243 -10.43 4.20 16.48
CA ASN A 243 -10.45 4.78 17.82
C ASN A 243 -11.71 5.66 18.03
N PRO A 244 -12.15 5.89 19.28
CA PRO A 244 -13.39 6.62 19.56
C PRO A 244 -13.45 8.04 18.98
N GLN A 245 -12.31 8.74 18.93
CA GLN A 245 -12.23 10.10 18.41
C GLN A 245 -12.50 10.12 16.90
N THR A 246 -11.84 9.24 16.15
CA THR A 246 -12.05 9.10 14.69
C THR A 246 -13.45 8.59 14.39
N ALA A 247 -13.97 7.62 15.14
CA ALA A 247 -15.33 7.11 14.97
C ALA A 247 -16.40 8.19 15.18
N ALA A 248 -16.17 9.15 16.10
CA ALA A 248 -17.08 10.27 16.38
C ALA A 248 -17.20 11.28 15.21
N LEU A 249 -16.28 11.26 14.23
CA LEU A 249 -16.36 12.09 13.02
C LEU A 249 -17.44 11.61 12.03
N PHE A 250 -17.95 10.39 12.17
CA PHE A 250 -19.07 9.85 11.37
C PHE A 250 -20.41 10.34 11.93
N LYS A 251 -20.73 11.61 11.66
CA LYS A 251 -22.02 12.21 12.01
C LYS A 251 -23.11 11.70 11.06
N ASP A 252 -24.40 11.78 11.45
CA ASP A 252 -25.52 11.21 10.68
C ASP A 252 -25.77 11.84 9.30
N ASN A 253 -25.11 12.97 9.00
CA ASN A 253 -25.34 13.75 7.78
C ASN A 253 -24.25 13.58 6.71
N PHE A 254 -23.48 12.48 6.70
CA PHE A 254 -22.57 12.20 5.60
C PHE A 254 -23.33 11.70 4.34
N ILE A 255 -22.77 12.01 3.18
CA ILE A 255 -23.27 11.51 1.89
C ILE A 255 -22.61 10.14 1.65
N LEU A 256 -23.40 9.14 1.28
CA LEU A 256 -22.91 7.80 0.93
C LEU A 256 -23.26 7.46 -0.51
N HIS A 257 -22.27 7.09 -1.30
CA HIS A 257 -22.41 6.53 -2.63
C HIS A 257 -21.88 5.09 -2.64
N VAL A 258 -22.70 4.15 -3.06
CA VAL A 258 -22.34 2.74 -3.19
C VAL A 258 -22.56 2.31 -4.64
N ASN A 259 -21.53 1.78 -5.31
CA ASN A 259 -21.58 1.41 -6.72
C ASN A 259 -22.41 2.40 -7.57
N PRO A 260 -22.03 3.70 -7.62
CA PRO A 260 -22.88 4.76 -8.17
C PRO A 260 -23.20 4.59 -9.66
N THR A 261 -22.47 3.74 -10.37
CA THR A 261 -22.76 3.35 -11.76
C THR A 261 -23.70 2.14 -11.87
N GLY A 262 -24.16 1.58 -10.73
CA GLY A 262 -24.99 0.40 -10.64
C GLY A 262 -24.17 -0.89 -10.50
N LYS A 263 -24.24 -1.77 -11.50
CA LYS A 263 -23.64 -3.11 -11.51
C LYS A 263 -22.10 -3.06 -11.66
N PHE A 264 -21.39 -3.84 -10.83
CA PHE A 264 -19.93 -3.99 -10.92
C PHE A 264 -19.53 -5.47 -10.82
N VAL A 265 -19.87 -6.26 -11.83
CA VAL A 265 -19.56 -7.71 -11.91
C VAL A 265 -18.22 -7.95 -12.60
N ILE A 266 -17.93 -7.26 -13.71
CA ILE A 266 -16.65 -7.33 -14.38
C ILE A 266 -15.69 -6.35 -13.72
N GLY A 267 -14.65 -6.85 -13.12
CA GLY A 267 -13.62 -6.07 -12.41
C GLY A 267 -12.32 -6.84 -12.32
N GLY A 268 -11.38 -6.32 -11.52
CA GLY A 268 -10.04 -6.85 -11.46
C GLY A 268 -9.33 -6.81 -12.81
N PRO A 269 -8.31 -7.65 -13.04
CA PRO A 269 -7.56 -7.68 -14.32
C PRO A 269 -8.41 -8.03 -15.55
N ALA A 270 -9.59 -8.60 -15.36
CA ALA A 270 -10.54 -8.84 -16.45
C ALA A 270 -11.29 -7.56 -16.89
N GLY A 271 -11.47 -6.61 -15.97
CA GLY A 271 -12.15 -5.33 -16.25
C GLY A 271 -11.20 -4.23 -16.73
N ASP A 272 -9.99 -4.19 -16.17
CA ASP A 272 -8.97 -3.18 -16.50
C ASP A 272 -7.57 -3.78 -16.31
N THR A 273 -6.61 -3.22 -17.02
CA THR A 273 -5.21 -3.66 -16.98
C THR A 273 -4.52 -3.17 -15.72
N GLY A 274 -3.75 -4.04 -15.06
CA GLY A 274 -2.89 -3.71 -13.94
C GLY A 274 -1.42 -3.63 -14.32
N LEU A 275 -0.71 -2.69 -13.70
CA LEU A 275 0.73 -2.51 -13.81
C LEU A 275 1.34 -2.18 -12.45
N THR A 276 2.52 -2.72 -12.19
CA THR A 276 3.32 -2.36 -11.01
C THR A 276 3.60 -0.86 -10.98
N GLY A 277 3.39 -0.22 -9.81
CA GLY A 277 3.73 1.18 -9.59
C GLY A 277 2.75 2.21 -10.14
N ARG A 278 1.50 1.82 -10.45
CA ARG A 278 0.45 2.76 -10.89
C ARG A 278 -0.45 3.28 -9.78
N LYS A 279 -0.23 2.87 -8.52
CA LYS A 279 -1.00 3.33 -7.35
C LYS A 279 -0.12 3.97 -6.27
N ILE A 280 0.95 4.65 -6.69
CA ILE A 280 1.96 5.23 -5.81
C ILE A 280 1.42 6.26 -4.82
N ILE A 281 0.36 6.98 -5.17
CA ILE A 281 -0.29 7.94 -4.28
C ILE A 281 -1.10 7.22 -3.19
N VAL A 282 -1.80 6.13 -3.56
CA VAL A 282 -2.50 5.25 -2.60
C VAL A 282 -1.50 4.54 -1.68
N ASP A 283 -0.33 4.18 -2.20
CA ASP A 283 0.76 3.53 -1.46
C ASP A 283 1.38 4.44 -0.40
N THR A 284 1.24 5.77 -0.53
CA THR A 284 1.93 6.76 0.30
C THR A 284 0.97 7.61 1.12
N TYR A 285 0.61 8.81 0.67
CA TYR A 285 -0.07 9.80 1.50
C TYR A 285 -1.41 10.31 0.94
N GLY A 286 -1.95 9.67 -0.11
CA GLY A 286 -3.27 10.00 -0.66
C GLY A 286 -3.37 11.42 -1.24
N GLY A 287 -2.26 11.99 -1.69
CA GLY A 287 -2.19 13.34 -2.26
C GLY A 287 -1.97 14.46 -1.22
N LYS A 288 -1.93 14.18 0.08
CA LYS A 288 -1.64 15.18 1.11
C LYS A 288 -0.13 15.49 1.17
N GLY A 289 0.71 14.49 1.11
CA GLY A 289 2.16 14.63 0.96
C GLY A 289 2.61 14.44 -0.50
N ALA A 290 3.73 15.05 -0.87
CA ALA A 290 4.36 14.90 -2.17
C ALA A 290 4.89 13.47 -2.40
N HIS A 291 5.14 13.12 -3.67
CA HIS A 291 5.74 11.87 -4.10
C HIS A 291 6.80 12.13 -5.17
N GLY A 292 7.92 11.38 -5.12
CA GLY A 292 9.03 11.53 -6.06
C GLY A 292 8.82 10.88 -7.43
N GLY A 293 7.76 10.07 -7.58
CA GLY A 293 7.40 9.40 -8.83
C GLY A 293 7.89 7.94 -8.94
N GLY A 294 8.86 7.51 -8.13
CA GLY A 294 9.37 6.14 -8.16
C GLY A 294 8.42 5.12 -7.53
N ALA A 295 8.13 4.02 -8.23
CA ALA A 295 7.40 2.89 -7.69
C ALA A 295 8.22 2.18 -6.60
N PHE A 296 7.52 1.55 -5.63
CA PHE A 296 8.15 0.76 -4.56
C PHE A 296 8.18 -0.74 -4.88
N SER A 297 7.04 -1.30 -5.23
CA SER A 297 6.88 -2.75 -5.43
C SER A 297 7.81 -3.29 -6.50
N GLY A 298 8.33 -4.50 -6.28
CA GLY A 298 9.26 -5.18 -7.17
C GLY A 298 10.72 -4.73 -7.08
N LYS A 299 11.03 -3.70 -6.28
CA LYS A 299 12.38 -3.14 -6.11
C LYS A 299 13.03 -3.64 -4.81
N ASP A 300 14.23 -4.21 -4.90
CA ASP A 300 15.06 -4.54 -3.73
C ASP A 300 15.55 -3.26 -3.01
N PRO A 301 16.02 -3.34 -1.75
CA PRO A 301 16.31 -2.17 -0.93
C PRO A 301 17.53 -1.34 -1.38
N SER A 302 18.31 -1.78 -2.36
CA SER A 302 19.37 -0.94 -2.94
C SER A 302 18.80 0.19 -3.81
N LYS A 303 17.54 0.09 -4.23
CA LYS A 303 16.82 1.14 -4.95
C LYS A 303 16.30 2.17 -3.94
N VAL A 304 16.91 3.37 -3.96
CA VAL A 304 16.59 4.45 -3.02
C VAL A 304 15.16 4.96 -3.14
N ASP A 305 14.51 4.80 -4.30
CA ASP A 305 13.08 5.08 -4.48
C ASP A 305 12.24 4.47 -3.35
N ARG A 306 12.58 3.26 -2.94
CA ARG A 306 11.89 2.53 -1.88
C ARG A 306 12.52 2.76 -0.52
N SER A 307 13.79 2.44 -0.36
CA SER A 307 14.47 2.47 0.95
C SER A 307 14.54 3.86 1.56
N ALA A 308 14.85 4.89 0.76
CA ALA A 308 14.92 6.25 1.27
C ALA A 308 13.52 6.88 1.48
N ALA A 309 12.48 6.47 0.75
CA ALA A 309 11.12 6.86 1.05
C ALA A 309 10.67 6.32 2.42
N TYR A 310 11.05 5.08 2.77
CA TYR A 310 10.80 4.51 4.09
C TYR A 310 11.56 5.28 5.20
N ALA A 311 12.82 5.65 4.94
CA ALA A 311 13.61 6.47 5.87
C ALA A 311 13.01 7.87 6.05
N ALA A 312 12.60 8.54 4.97
CA ALA A 312 11.96 9.85 5.03
C ALA A 312 10.64 9.81 5.81
N ARG A 313 9.83 8.74 5.63
CA ARG A 313 8.62 8.50 6.44
C ARG A 313 8.94 8.33 7.91
N HIS A 314 9.92 7.51 8.25
CA HIS A 314 10.35 7.31 9.63
C HIS A 314 10.76 8.63 10.30
N ILE A 315 11.51 9.48 9.59
CA ILE A 315 11.92 10.79 10.09
C ILE A 315 10.70 11.67 10.33
N ALA A 316 9.85 11.88 9.31
CA ALA A 316 8.67 12.73 9.42
C ALA A 316 7.75 12.29 10.59
N LYS A 317 7.51 10.97 10.71
CA LYS A 317 6.68 10.40 11.78
C LYS A 317 7.27 10.66 13.17
N ASN A 318 8.57 10.40 13.37
CA ASN A 318 9.23 10.59 14.64
C ASN A 318 9.35 12.07 15.04
N MET A 319 9.59 12.96 14.07
CA MET A 319 9.61 14.43 14.30
C MET A 319 8.25 14.95 14.77
N VAL A 320 7.16 14.56 14.10
CA VAL A 320 5.80 14.96 14.48
C VAL A 320 5.42 14.35 15.83
N ALA A 321 5.77 13.08 16.07
CA ALA A 321 5.52 12.40 17.35
C ALA A 321 6.31 13.03 18.50
N ALA A 322 7.54 13.49 18.26
CA ALA A 322 8.34 14.22 19.24
C ALA A 322 7.79 15.62 19.57
N GLY A 323 6.92 16.16 18.75
CA GLY A 323 6.34 17.49 18.94
C GLY A 323 7.10 18.62 18.24
N VAL A 324 8.02 18.31 17.34
CA VAL A 324 8.78 19.31 16.54
C VAL A 324 7.85 20.09 15.60
N ALA A 325 6.79 19.45 15.09
CA ALA A 325 5.75 20.07 14.28
C ALA A 325 4.42 19.33 14.44
N GLN A 326 3.31 19.92 13.97
CA GLN A 326 2.00 19.24 13.87
C GLN A 326 1.88 18.43 12.57
N GLU A 327 2.57 18.91 11.54
CA GLU A 327 2.59 18.36 10.19
C GLU A 327 3.99 18.59 9.62
N MET A 328 4.52 17.60 8.88
CA MET A 328 5.87 17.70 8.32
C MET A 328 6.01 16.91 7.03
N LEU A 329 6.57 17.55 6.02
CA LEU A 329 7.10 16.96 4.80
C LEU A 329 8.62 16.96 4.86
N VAL A 330 9.24 15.84 4.54
CA VAL A 330 10.69 15.68 4.42
C VAL A 330 11.01 15.21 3.01
N GLN A 331 11.84 15.93 2.27
CA GLN A 331 12.41 15.48 1.00
C GLN A 331 13.86 15.09 1.21
N VAL A 332 14.25 13.95 0.65
CA VAL A 332 15.65 13.50 0.56
C VAL A 332 15.98 13.24 -0.90
N ALA A 333 17.08 13.81 -1.41
CA ALA A 333 17.48 13.63 -2.80
C ALA A 333 18.85 12.94 -2.90
N TYR A 334 19.00 12.06 -3.90
CA TYR A 334 20.25 11.32 -4.17
C TYR A 334 20.72 11.54 -5.61
N ALA A 335 22.04 11.45 -5.78
CA ALA A 335 22.69 11.28 -7.08
C ALA A 335 23.17 9.83 -7.20
N ILE A 336 23.08 9.26 -8.41
CA ILE A 336 23.55 7.89 -8.67
C ILE A 336 25.02 7.72 -8.26
N GLY A 337 25.35 6.63 -7.60
CA GLY A 337 26.71 6.32 -7.16
C GLY A 337 27.24 7.15 -5.98
N VAL A 338 26.42 8.06 -5.41
CA VAL A 338 26.78 8.88 -4.23
C VAL A 338 26.05 8.33 -3.01
N ALA A 339 26.77 8.08 -1.92
CA ALA A 339 26.21 7.49 -0.71
C ALA A 339 25.42 8.49 0.13
N ARG A 340 25.88 9.74 0.25
CA ARG A 340 25.18 10.76 1.03
C ARG A 340 24.12 11.45 0.20
N PRO A 341 22.97 11.83 0.79
CA PRO A 341 22.00 12.68 0.12
C PRO A 341 22.66 13.97 -0.39
N VAL A 342 22.23 14.43 -1.57
CA VAL A 342 22.67 15.73 -2.12
C VAL A 342 21.89 16.90 -1.51
N SER A 343 20.69 16.64 -0.96
CA SER A 343 19.91 17.64 -0.23
C SER A 343 18.90 16.98 0.70
N ILE A 344 18.58 17.69 1.79
CA ILE A 344 17.45 17.44 2.68
C ILE A 344 16.63 18.73 2.74
N PHE A 345 15.35 18.63 2.44
CA PHE A 345 14.41 19.74 2.54
C PHE A 345 13.28 19.37 3.51
N VAL A 346 12.84 20.33 4.29
CA VAL A 346 11.73 20.20 5.24
C VAL A 346 10.73 21.29 5.00
N ASP A 347 9.46 20.96 5.09
CA ASP A 347 8.34 21.90 5.18
C ASP A 347 7.44 21.46 6.34
N THR A 348 7.32 22.29 7.36
CA THR A 348 6.42 22.07 8.49
C THR A 348 5.09 22.79 8.33
N TYR A 349 4.85 23.39 7.17
CA TYR A 349 3.63 24.18 6.89
C TYR A 349 3.39 25.28 7.93
N GLY A 350 4.49 25.83 8.47
CA GLY A 350 4.44 26.87 9.50
C GLY A 350 4.12 26.37 10.92
N THR A 351 4.09 25.05 11.15
CA THR A 351 3.80 24.46 12.47
C THR A 351 5.04 24.07 13.27
N GLY A 352 6.24 24.30 12.72
CA GLY A 352 7.51 23.95 13.34
C GLY A 352 7.84 24.82 14.56
N ILE A 353 8.44 24.21 15.58
CA ILE A 353 8.90 24.95 16.80
C ILE A 353 10.17 25.76 16.56
N VAL A 354 10.89 25.45 15.49
CA VAL A 354 12.07 26.18 14.99
C VAL A 354 11.99 26.27 13.45
N PRO A 355 12.80 27.14 12.79
CA PRO A 355 12.79 27.23 11.33
C PRO A 355 13.09 25.91 10.62
N ASP A 356 12.42 25.66 9.49
CA ASP A 356 12.53 24.40 8.72
C ASP A 356 13.99 24.08 8.30
N ALA A 357 14.79 25.10 7.98
CA ALA A 357 16.21 24.92 7.66
C ALA A 357 17.02 24.40 8.87
N GLU A 358 16.66 24.77 10.08
CA GLU A 358 17.30 24.24 11.31
C GLU A 358 16.88 22.78 11.54
N ILE A 359 15.59 22.47 11.29
CA ILE A 359 15.10 21.07 11.37
C ILE A 359 15.84 20.20 10.37
N ALA A 360 16.01 20.66 9.11
CA ALA A 360 16.72 19.93 8.07
C ALA A 360 18.18 19.62 8.48
N ARG A 361 18.89 20.60 9.06
CA ARG A 361 20.24 20.39 9.57
C ARG A 361 20.29 19.38 10.72
N LYS A 362 19.34 19.43 11.65
CA LYS A 362 19.26 18.45 12.74
C LYS A 362 18.93 17.04 12.24
N ILE A 363 18.13 16.90 11.18
CA ILE A 363 17.87 15.61 10.54
C ILE A 363 19.18 15.00 10.01
N GLU A 364 20.02 15.81 9.35
CA GLU A 364 21.33 15.36 8.85
C GLU A 364 22.26 14.90 9.98
N GLU A 365 22.20 15.54 11.15
CA GLU A 365 22.99 15.17 12.33
C GLU A 365 22.48 13.89 13.02
N LEU A 366 21.15 13.69 13.07
CA LEU A 366 20.51 12.60 13.82
C LEU A 366 20.36 11.30 13.02
N PHE A 367 20.27 11.38 11.69
CA PHE A 367 19.94 10.22 10.86
C PHE A 367 21.01 9.94 9.81
N ASP A 368 21.53 8.73 9.82
CA ASP A 368 22.41 8.26 8.75
C ASP A 368 21.58 7.82 7.55
N LEU A 369 21.51 8.68 6.54
CA LEU A 369 20.72 8.49 5.33
C LEU A 369 21.52 7.85 4.18
N ARG A 370 22.68 7.27 4.45
CA ARG A 370 23.38 6.44 3.46
C ARG A 370 22.56 5.17 3.18
N PRO A 371 22.47 4.73 1.91
CA PRO A 371 21.66 3.54 1.55
C PRO A 371 21.96 2.32 2.42
N ALA A 372 23.23 2.01 2.66
CA ALA A 372 23.63 0.87 3.50
C ALA A 372 23.15 1.00 4.95
N ALA A 373 23.17 2.21 5.51
CA ALA A 373 22.69 2.48 6.87
C ALA A 373 21.16 2.31 6.97
N ILE A 374 20.41 2.79 5.99
CA ILE A 374 18.95 2.64 5.89
C ILE A 374 18.58 1.15 5.81
N ILE A 375 19.23 0.40 4.92
CA ILE A 375 19.01 -1.04 4.73
C ILE A 375 19.24 -1.80 6.04
N ARG A 376 20.30 -1.47 6.75
CA ARG A 376 20.64 -2.08 8.04
C ARG A 376 19.66 -1.70 9.15
N LYS A 377 19.30 -0.41 9.25
CA LYS A 377 18.35 0.09 10.28
C LYS A 377 16.99 -0.59 10.23
N PHE A 378 16.45 -0.77 9.05
CA PHE A 378 15.12 -1.36 8.88
C PHE A 378 15.14 -2.84 8.48
N GLU A 379 16.32 -3.48 8.49
CA GLU A 379 16.49 -4.90 8.16
C GLU A 379 15.93 -5.28 6.77
N LEU A 380 16.09 -4.39 5.78
CA LEU A 380 15.42 -4.46 4.48
C LEU A 380 15.88 -5.61 3.58
N LYS A 381 16.91 -6.38 3.94
CA LYS A 381 17.33 -7.59 3.21
C LYS A 381 16.49 -8.83 3.55
N ASN A 382 15.46 -8.70 4.38
CA ASN A 382 14.53 -9.78 4.69
C ASN A 382 13.32 -9.76 3.74
N PRO A 383 12.63 -10.91 3.55
CA PRO A 383 11.41 -10.99 2.76
C PRO A 383 10.21 -10.40 3.53
N ILE A 384 10.03 -9.10 3.44
CA ILE A 384 9.05 -8.31 4.20
C ILE A 384 8.15 -7.46 3.31
N TYR A 385 8.24 -7.62 1.99
CA TYR A 385 7.69 -6.67 1.02
C TYR A 385 6.27 -6.99 0.55
N GLU A 386 5.91 -8.24 0.34
CA GLU A 386 4.57 -8.62 -0.12
C GLU A 386 3.44 -8.00 0.73
N PRO A 387 3.50 -7.99 2.08
CA PRO A 387 2.47 -7.34 2.89
C PRO A 387 2.39 -5.81 2.75
N THR A 388 3.38 -5.17 2.14
CA THR A 388 3.38 -3.72 1.90
C THR A 388 2.62 -3.34 0.64
N ALA A 389 2.49 -4.26 -0.30
CA ALA A 389 1.98 -4.03 -1.64
C ALA A 389 0.45 -3.81 -1.72
N ALA A 390 -0.28 -3.92 -0.61
CA ALA A 390 -1.70 -3.61 -0.52
C ALA A 390 -2.01 -2.79 0.73
N TYR A 391 -2.99 -1.89 0.65
CA TYR A 391 -3.46 -1.04 1.75
C TYR A 391 -2.40 -0.08 2.32
N GLY A 392 -1.45 0.35 1.50
CA GLY A 392 -0.44 1.36 1.81
C GLY A 392 0.84 0.81 2.45
N HIS A 393 1.96 1.45 2.10
CA HIS A 393 3.28 1.18 2.67
C HIS A 393 3.49 1.89 4.01
N PHE A 394 2.66 2.90 4.31
CA PHE A 394 2.75 3.74 5.50
C PHE A 394 1.47 3.68 6.35
N GLY A 395 1.57 4.10 7.61
CA GLY A 395 0.46 4.05 8.57
C GLY A 395 0.14 2.65 9.07
N ARG A 396 1.05 1.69 8.92
CA ARG A 396 0.90 0.31 9.35
C ARG A 396 1.52 0.11 10.73
N LYS A 397 0.94 -0.76 11.54
CA LYS A 397 1.53 -1.10 12.84
C LYS A 397 2.72 -2.05 12.65
N PRO A 398 3.90 -1.74 13.23
CA PRO A 398 5.05 -2.67 13.20
C PRO A 398 4.71 -3.98 13.92
N TYR A 399 5.15 -5.11 13.34
CA TYR A 399 5.02 -6.41 13.98
C TYR A 399 6.20 -7.33 13.62
N THR A 400 6.39 -8.37 14.41
CA THR A 400 7.41 -9.41 14.15
C THR A 400 6.72 -10.71 13.79
N LYS A 401 7.21 -11.39 12.76
CA LYS A 401 6.69 -12.66 12.27
C LYS A 401 7.82 -13.58 11.84
N ALA A 402 7.65 -14.89 12.04
CA ALA A 402 8.54 -15.90 11.48
C ALA A 402 8.33 -16.01 9.97
N VAL A 403 9.40 -15.99 9.21
CA VAL A 403 9.43 -16.23 7.77
C VAL A 403 10.40 -17.37 7.45
N LYS A 404 10.18 -18.06 6.35
CA LYS A 404 11.07 -19.12 5.87
C LYS A 404 12.25 -18.48 5.13
N ILE A 405 13.47 -18.81 5.55
CA ILE A 405 14.72 -18.35 4.94
C ILE A 405 15.54 -19.58 4.52
N GLY A 406 16.13 -19.52 3.34
CA GLY A 406 16.97 -20.58 2.78
C GLY A 406 16.37 -21.21 1.54
N LYS A 407 17.18 -22.02 0.85
CA LYS A 407 16.76 -22.71 -0.38
C LYS A 407 15.62 -23.70 -0.12
N PRO A 408 14.76 -23.96 -1.10
CA PRO A 408 13.71 -24.98 -0.98
C PRO A 408 14.28 -26.33 -0.49
N GLY A 409 13.64 -26.89 0.54
CA GLY A 409 14.08 -28.13 1.20
C GLY A 409 15.11 -27.94 2.33
N HIS A 410 15.68 -26.75 2.50
CA HIS A 410 16.63 -26.42 3.57
C HIS A 410 16.24 -25.11 4.31
N GLN A 411 14.96 -24.80 4.31
CA GLN A 411 14.45 -23.56 4.92
C GLN A 411 14.42 -23.65 6.45
N THR A 412 14.77 -22.56 7.08
CA THR A 412 14.65 -22.34 8.54
C THR A 412 13.75 -21.16 8.84
N ASP A 413 13.14 -21.15 10.01
CA ASP A 413 12.33 -20.03 10.46
C ASP A 413 13.24 -18.92 11.03
N LYS A 414 13.06 -17.68 10.57
CA LYS A 414 13.70 -16.49 11.08
C LYS A 414 12.64 -15.48 11.50
N LEU A 415 12.73 -14.94 12.71
CA LEU A 415 11.90 -13.82 13.15
C LEU A 415 12.38 -12.54 12.45
N VAL A 416 11.49 -11.87 11.75
CA VAL A 416 11.78 -10.63 11.04
C VAL A 416 10.78 -9.53 11.40
N GLN A 417 11.26 -8.27 11.36
CA GLN A 417 10.45 -7.09 11.63
C GLN A 417 9.79 -6.61 10.35
N PHE A 418 8.45 -6.50 10.38
CA PHE A 418 7.66 -5.86 9.33
C PHE A 418 7.37 -4.41 9.70
N PHE A 419 7.33 -3.52 8.71
CA PHE A 419 7.05 -2.08 8.85
C PHE A 419 7.95 -1.39 9.88
N GLY A 420 9.24 -1.75 9.93
CA GLY A 420 10.20 -1.20 10.87
C GLY A 420 10.34 0.33 10.80
N TRP A 421 10.09 0.93 9.63
CA TRP A 421 10.08 2.38 9.42
C TRP A 421 8.90 3.12 10.06
N GLU A 422 7.91 2.40 10.57
CA GLU A 422 6.78 2.97 11.31
C GLU A 422 7.03 3.03 12.84
N LYS A 423 8.18 2.55 13.33
CA LYS A 423 8.52 2.64 14.76
C LYS A 423 8.75 4.08 15.21
N LEU A 424 8.40 4.35 16.47
CA LEU A 424 8.66 5.62 17.16
C LEU A 424 9.92 5.50 18.05
N ASP A 425 11.00 4.99 17.48
CA ASP A 425 12.23 4.66 18.21
C ASP A 425 13.26 5.81 18.27
N ALA A 426 13.00 6.92 17.57
CA ALA A 426 13.87 8.11 17.57
C ALA A 426 13.28 9.29 18.37
N VAL A 427 12.08 9.17 18.93
CA VAL A 427 11.35 10.27 19.59
C VAL A 427 12.16 10.90 20.73
N GLU A 428 12.73 10.11 21.63
CA GLU A 428 13.46 10.63 22.79
C GLU A 428 14.79 11.30 22.41
N GLU A 429 15.48 10.79 21.38
CA GLU A 429 16.67 11.39 20.84
C GLU A 429 16.37 12.75 20.18
N ILE A 430 15.26 12.82 19.41
CA ILE A 430 14.78 14.04 18.79
C ILE A 430 14.43 15.08 19.86
N LYS A 431 13.63 14.72 20.88
CA LYS A 431 13.30 15.62 21.98
C LYS A 431 14.55 16.21 22.63
N LYS A 432 15.53 15.38 22.94
CA LYS A 432 16.82 15.84 23.50
C LYS A 432 17.54 16.82 22.58
N ALA A 433 17.56 16.54 21.26
CA ALA A 433 18.24 17.39 20.28
C ALA A 433 17.57 18.75 20.10
N PHE A 434 16.25 18.84 20.31
CA PHE A 434 15.46 20.07 20.21
C PHE A 434 15.22 20.74 21.58
N GLY A 435 15.58 20.10 22.70
CA GLY A 435 15.38 20.65 24.05
C GLY A 435 13.92 20.69 24.50
N ILE A 436 13.08 19.74 24.08
CA ILE A 436 11.64 19.62 24.37
C ILE A 436 11.31 18.35 25.13
#